data_bde59c5fb542af0cb1ddc359015d45af
#
_entry.id   bde59c5fb542af0cb1ddc359015d45af
#
_cell.length_a   1.000
_cell.length_b   1.000
_cell.length_c   1.000
_cell.angle_alpha   90.00
_cell.angle_beta   90.00
_cell.angle_gamma   90.00
#
_symmetry.space_group_name_H-M   'P 1'
#
loop_
_entity.id
_entity.type
_entity.pdbx_description
1 polymer ?
#
loop_
_entity_poly.entity_id
_entity_poly.type
_entity_poly.pdbx_seq_one_letter_code
_entity_poly.pdbx_strand_id
1 'polypeptide(L)'
;MIEVKKIIEKKVPMPIFLYEGIVKDLEIDYFIKRIDENLTSLTGRTNVKGGMTDWKLFAEDQKFVDILKTNLEGLPYAIPPGFMGEAWGIKLEKGQNTTFHDHKPANVSGILYFSESTTPLKFPDLALEIYPKVGTLAVWSSPLIHGTGYLKEGPKYAIAFNMEEVKPWGNND
;
A
#
# COMPACT_ATOMS: atom_id res chain seq x y z
N MET A 1 26.99 -12.52 -26.20
CA MET A 1 25.94 -11.68 -26.80
C MET A 1 24.81 -12.58 -27.21
N ILE A 2 23.56 -12.29 -26.80
CA ILE A 2 22.39 -13.10 -27.16
C ILE A 2 21.82 -12.55 -28.48
N GLU A 3 21.63 -13.41 -29.46
CA GLU A 3 20.95 -13.04 -30.71
C GLU A 3 19.43 -13.16 -30.52
N VAL A 4 18.73 -12.02 -30.56
CA VAL A 4 17.27 -12.00 -30.45
C VAL A 4 16.64 -12.38 -31.77
N LYS A 5 16.06 -13.58 -31.86
CA LYS A 5 15.43 -14.10 -33.09
C LYS A 5 14.01 -13.62 -33.32
N LYS A 6 13.27 -13.31 -32.27
CA LYS A 6 11.89 -12.87 -32.38
C LYS A 6 11.45 -12.09 -31.11
N ILE A 7 10.75 -11.00 -31.32
CA ILE A 7 10.05 -10.26 -30.26
C ILE A 7 8.56 -10.39 -30.53
N ILE A 8 7.81 -10.82 -29.53
CA ILE A 8 6.34 -10.85 -29.55
C ILE A 8 5.85 -9.95 -28.43
N GLU A 9 5.16 -8.89 -28.80
CA GLU A 9 4.50 -8.00 -27.84
C GLU A 9 2.98 -8.23 -27.93
N LYS A 10 2.35 -8.44 -26.79
CA LYS A 10 0.89 -8.51 -26.66
C LYS A 10 0.45 -7.59 -25.55
N LYS A 11 -0.33 -6.57 -25.87
CA LYS A 11 -1.01 -5.76 -24.85
C LYS A 11 -2.22 -6.55 -24.34
N VAL A 12 -2.22 -6.87 -23.06
CA VAL A 12 -3.35 -7.49 -22.37
C VAL A 12 -4.02 -6.42 -21.52
N PRO A 13 -5.33 -6.20 -21.65
CA PRO A 13 -6.06 -5.29 -20.78
C PRO A 13 -5.92 -5.76 -19.33
N MET A 14 -5.43 -4.89 -18.46
CA MET A 14 -5.41 -5.13 -17.01
C MET A 14 -6.52 -4.29 -16.38
N PRO A 15 -7.41 -4.89 -15.58
CA PRO A 15 -8.43 -4.13 -14.89
C PRO A 15 -7.76 -3.15 -13.92
N ILE A 16 -8.16 -1.88 -14.01
CA ILE A 16 -7.76 -0.86 -13.05
C ILE A 16 -8.91 -0.70 -12.07
N PHE A 17 -8.62 -0.82 -10.79
CA PHE A 17 -9.59 -0.66 -9.72
C PHE A 17 -9.02 0.17 -8.58
N LEU A 18 -9.90 0.80 -7.82
CA LEU A 18 -9.65 1.43 -6.54
C LEU A 18 -10.87 1.21 -5.66
N TYR A 19 -10.66 0.70 -4.45
CA TYR A 19 -11.66 0.54 -3.40
C TYR A 19 -11.31 1.44 -2.23
N GLU A 20 -12.32 2.03 -1.62
CA GLU A 20 -12.21 2.79 -0.37
C GLU A 20 -13.29 2.32 0.60
N GLY A 21 -12.92 2.16 1.86
CA GLY A 21 -13.84 1.77 2.93
C GLY A 21 -13.32 2.18 4.29
N ILE A 22 -14.14 1.95 5.32
CA ILE A 22 -13.78 2.23 6.72
C ILE A 22 -13.76 0.91 7.49
N VAL A 23 -12.60 0.55 7.98
CA VAL A 23 -12.41 -0.56 8.93
C VAL A 23 -12.80 -0.08 10.33
N LYS A 24 -13.66 -0.86 10.99
CA LYS A 24 -14.13 -0.58 12.36
C LYS A 24 -13.35 -1.41 13.38
N ASP A 25 -13.49 -1.05 14.64
CA ASP A 25 -12.97 -1.80 15.79
C ASP A 25 -11.44 -2.04 15.73
N LEU A 26 -10.70 -1.05 15.24
CA LEU A 26 -9.24 -1.08 15.19
C LEU A 26 -8.60 -0.84 16.56
N GLU A 27 -7.60 -1.62 16.91
CA GLU A 27 -6.69 -1.38 18.03
C GLU A 27 -5.67 -0.28 17.67
N ILE A 28 -6.12 0.96 17.54
CA ILE A 28 -5.35 2.10 17.01
C ILE A 28 -4.03 2.28 17.78
N ASP A 29 -4.10 2.30 19.12
CA ASP A 29 -2.92 2.51 19.98
C ASP A 29 -1.87 1.41 19.79
N TYR A 30 -2.30 0.16 19.56
CA TYR A 30 -1.39 -0.95 19.26
C TYR A 30 -0.58 -0.68 17.99
N PHE A 31 -1.23 -0.28 16.91
CA PHE A 31 -0.56 -0.05 15.63
C PHE A 31 0.33 1.19 15.66
N ILE A 32 -0.15 2.30 16.24
CA ILE A 32 0.65 3.54 16.40
C ILE A 32 1.90 3.25 17.21
N LYS A 33 1.77 2.62 18.38
CA LYS A 33 2.90 2.25 19.23
C LYS A 33 3.90 1.37 18.47
N ARG A 34 3.40 0.35 17.75
CA ARG A 34 4.25 -0.56 16.99
C ARG A 34 4.99 0.14 15.85
N ILE A 35 4.37 1.14 15.19
CA ILE A 35 5.06 2.00 14.22
C ILE A 35 6.17 2.79 14.90
N ASP A 36 5.86 3.52 15.97
CA ASP A 36 6.81 4.40 16.67
C ASP A 36 8.03 3.65 17.21
N GLU A 37 7.83 2.45 17.77
CA GLU A 37 8.90 1.63 18.33
C GLU A 37 9.82 0.99 17.27
N ASN A 38 9.39 0.95 15.99
CA ASN A 38 10.11 0.26 14.92
C ASN A 38 10.47 1.16 13.74
N LEU A 39 10.47 2.48 13.93
CA LEU A 39 10.95 3.40 12.90
C LEU A 39 12.42 3.14 12.59
N THR A 40 12.75 3.06 11.31
CA THR A 40 14.12 2.81 10.84
C THR A 40 14.77 4.08 10.31
N SER A 41 16.09 4.07 10.15
CA SER A 41 16.87 5.15 9.55
C SER A 41 16.83 5.17 8.00
N LEU A 42 15.89 4.46 7.38
CA LEU A 42 15.75 4.39 5.91
C LEU A 42 15.25 5.70 5.26
N THR A 43 15.09 6.74 6.07
CA THR A 43 14.75 8.09 5.61
C THR A 43 15.67 8.55 4.49
N GLY A 44 15.06 8.86 3.33
CA GLY A 44 15.78 9.40 2.15
C GLY A 44 16.02 8.42 1.01
N ARG A 45 15.87 7.11 1.23
CA ARG A 45 16.02 6.06 0.20
C ARG A 45 14.72 5.53 -0.37
N THR A 46 13.59 5.98 0.18
CA THR A 46 12.25 5.52 -0.20
C THR A 46 11.40 6.69 -0.71
N ASN A 47 10.22 6.38 -1.26
CA ASN A 47 9.22 7.37 -1.64
C ASN A 47 8.63 8.10 -0.42
N VAL A 48 8.68 7.50 0.76
CA VAL A 48 8.29 8.10 2.03
C VAL A 48 9.38 9.07 2.49
N LYS A 49 9.06 10.35 2.56
CA LYS A 49 9.95 11.42 3.07
C LYS A 49 9.60 11.72 4.53
N GLY A 50 9.61 10.69 5.36
CA GLY A 50 9.27 10.69 6.78
C GLY A 50 9.72 9.42 7.47
N GLY A 51 9.12 9.09 8.61
CA GLY A 51 9.37 7.85 9.33
C GLY A 51 8.75 6.64 8.62
N MET A 52 9.51 5.55 8.57
CA MET A 52 9.09 4.29 7.99
C MET A 52 9.66 3.12 8.80
N THR A 53 8.90 2.04 8.95
CA THR A 53 9.39 0.79 9.54
C THR A 53 10.06 -0.09 8.48
N ASP A 54 10.56 -1.25 8.90
CA ASP A 54 10.96 -2.31 7.96
C ASP A 54 9.77 -2.70 7.06
N TRP A 55 10.10 -3.14 5.83
CA TRP A 55 9.14 -3.50 4.78
C TRP A 55 8.23 -4.69 5.12
N LYS A 56 8.64 -5.55 6.06
CA LYS A 56 7.92 -6.77 6.41
C LYS A 56 7.25 -6.73 7.78
N LEU A 57 7.46 -5.67 8.56
CA LEU A 57 7.02 -5.63 9.95
C LEU A 57 5.54 -6.00 10.12
N PHE A 58 4.67 -5.49 9.27
CA PHE A 58 3.23 -5.74 9.34
C PHE A 58 2.76 -6.88 8.42
N ALA A 59 3.58 -7.32 7.47
CA ALA A 59 3.30 -8.54 6.71
C ALA A 59 3.40 -9.79 7.62
N GLU A 60 4.16 -9.72 8.70
CA GLU A 60 4.33 -10.76 9.71
C GLU A 60 3.46 -10.52 10.95
N ASP A 61 2.72 -9.41 11.01
CA ASP A 61 1.80 -9.11 12.11
C ASP A 61 0.43 -9.73 11.87
N GLN A 62 0.11 -10.78 12.64
CA GLN A 62 -1.13 -11.55 12.46
C GLN A 62 -2.39 -10.69 12.61
N LYS A 63 -2.42 -9.69 13.51
CA LYS A 63 -3.56 -8.79 13.67
C LYS A 63 -3.82 -7.99 12.40
N PHE A 64 -2.76 -7.45 11.79
CA PHE A 64 -2.89 -6.72 10.54
C PHE A 64 -3.34 -7.62 9.39
N VAL A 65 -2.76 -8.82 9.29
CA VAL A 65 -3.15 -9.82 8.28
C VAL A 65 -4.62 -10.20 8.41
N ASP A 66 -5.12 -10.42 9.62
CA ASP A 66 -6.52 -10.80 9.86
C ASP A 66 -7.49 -9.65 9.52
N ILE A 67 -7.11 -8.40 9.81
CA ILE A 67 -7.87 -7.21 9.39
C ILE A 67 -8.00 -7.19 7.86
N LEU A 68 -6.90 -7.36 7.13
CA LEU A 68 -6.95 -7.36 5.67
C LEU A 68 -7.78 -8.51 5.12
N LYS A 69 -7.62 -9.74 5.63
CA LYS A 69 -8.43 -10.89 5.21
C LYS A 69 -9.92 -10.60 5.36
N THR A 70 -10.34 -10.14 6.53
CA THR A 70 -11.75 -9.87 6.82
C THR A 70 -12.34 -8.77 5.93
N ASN A 71 -11.57 -7.73 5.64
CA ASN A 71 -12.09 -6.56 4.93
C ASN A 71 -11.92 -6.64 3.40
N LEU A 72 -11.05 -7.52 2.90
CA LEU A 72 -10.83 -7.71 1.46
C LEU A 72 -11.58 -8.92 0.90
N GLU A 73 -12.10 -9.79 1.77
CA GLU A 73 -12.89 -10.94 1.35
C GLU A 73 -14.17 -10.48 0.62
N GLY A 74 -14.38 -11.04 -0.57
CA GLY A 74 -15.57 -10.73 -1.38
C GLY A 74 -15.48 -9.47 -2.24
N LEU A 75 -14.36 -8.77 -2.28
CA LEU A 75 -14.16 -7.71 -3.28
C LEU A 75 -14.19 -8.28 -4.71
N PRO A 76 -14.89 -7.61 -5.67
CA PRO A 76 -15.19 -8.18 -7.00
C PRO A 76 -13.97 -8.56 -7.83
N TYR A 77 -12.88 -7.84 -7.70
CA TYR A 77 -11.59 -8.25 -8.22
C TYR A 77 -10.84 -8.85 -7.04
N ALA A 78 -11.22 -10.10 -6.73
CA ALA A 78 -10.61 -10.83 -5.65
C ALA A 78 -9.11 -10.59 -5.74
N ILE A 79 -8.61 -9.92 -4.73
CA ILE A 79 -7.20 -9.95 -4.48
C ILE A 79 -6.93 -11.45 -4.44
N PRO A 80 -6.21 -12.01 -5.40
CA PRO A 80 -5.99 -13.45 -5.41
C PRO A 80 -5.57 -13.83 -4.01
N PRO A 81 -5.82 -15.05 -3.52
CA PRO A 81 -5.28 -15.52 -2.25
C PRO A 81 -3.76 -15.41 -2.34
N GLY A 82 -3.33 -14.18 -2.38
CA GLY A 82 -2.02 -13.73 -2.69
C GLY A 82 -1.25 -13.60 -1.40
N PHE A 83 -0.01 -13.84 -1.52
CA PHE A 83 0.98 -13.61 -0.51
C PHE A 83 1.10 -12.09 -0.32
N MET A 84 0.90 -11.61 0.89
CA MET A 84 1.28 -10.26 1.26
C MET A 84 2.81 -10.21 1.31
N GLY A 85 3.43 -9.67 0.28
CA GLY A 85 4.89 -9.63 0.16
C GLY A 85 5.51 -8.62 1.11
N GLU A 86 4.84 -7.48 1.28
CA GLU A 86 5.35 -6.35 2.06
C GLU A 86 4.19 -5.65 2.77
N ALA A 87 4.43 -5.22 4.02
CA ALA A 87 3.57 -4.27 4.73
C ALA A 87 4.41 -3.51 5.76
N TRP A 88 4.40 -2.19 5.68
CA TRP A 88 5.25 -1.32 6.48
C TRP A 88 4.47 -0.15 7.07
N GLY A 89 4.87 0.27 8.25
CA GLY A 89 4.33 1.45 8.93
C GLY A 89 4.93 2.75 8.38
N ILE A 90 4.11 3.78 8.35
CA ILE A 90 4.46 5.12 7.92
C ILE A 90 4.07 6.11 9.01
N LYS A 91 5.01 6.99 9.37
CA LYS A 91 4.75 8.17 10.19
C LYS A 91 5.21 9.41 9.43
N LEU A 92 4.29 10.31 9.11
CA LEU A 92 4.62 11.60 8.51
C LEU A 92 4.34 12.72 9.50
N GLU A 93 5.33 13.57 9.70
CA GLU A 93 5.20 14.82 10.43
C GLU A 93 4.84 15.97 9.48
N LYS A 94 4.44 17.11 10.05
CA LYS A 94 4.20 18.34 9.28
C LYS A 94 5.38 18.65 8.34
N GLY A 95 5.08 18.95 7.08
CA GLY A 95 6.09 19.27 6.05
C GLY A 95 6.72 18.04 5.40
N GLN A 96 6.39 16.82 5.85
CA GLN A 96 6.81 15.57 5.19
C GLN A 96 5.77 15.11 4.16
N ASN A 97 6.16 14.20 3.26
CA ASN A 97 5.30 13.74 2.19
C ASN A 97 5.65 12.31 1.73
N THR A 98 4.82 11.75 0.89
CA THR A 98 5.17 10.58 0.07
C THR A 98 5.15 11.01 -1.40
N THR A 99 6.30 10.89 -2.08
CA THR A 99 6.42 11.27 -3.49
C THR A 99 5.53 10.40 -4.37
N PHE A 100 5.08 10.95 -5.52
CA PHE A 100 4.28 10.17 -6.46
C PHE A 100 5.07 9.01 -7.05
N HIS A 101 4.49 7.81 -7.01
CA HIS A 101 5.12 6.56 -7.44
C HIS A 101 4.06 5.49 -7.73
N ASP A 102 4.47 4.39 -8.32
CA ASP A 102 3.72 3.14 -8.42
C ASP A 102 4.43 2.00 -7.66
N HIS A 103 3.82 0.83 -7.61
CA HIS A 103 4.38 -0.33 -6.91
C HIS A 103 4.60 -1.54 -7.81
N LYS A 104 4.86 -1.32 -9.10
CA LYS A 104 5.25 -2.44 -9.98
C LYS A 104 6.51 -3.14 -9.45
N PRO A 105 6.59 -4.48 -9.49
CA PRO A 105 5.70 -5.42 -10.18
C PRO A 105 4.54 -5.98 -9.34
N ALA A 106 4.26 -5.47 -8.13
CA ALA A 106 3.13 -5.92 -7.34
C ALA A 106 1.80 -5.82 -8.12
N ASN A 107 0.82 -6.65 -7.77
CA ASN A 107 -0.49 -6.66 -8.40
C ASN A 107 -1.46 -5.69 -7.74
N VAL A 108 -1.47 -5.69 -6.40
CA VAL A 108 -2.38 -4.91 -5.57
C VAL A 108 -1.59 -4.17 -4.52
N SER A 109 -1.92 -2.91 -4.30
CA SER A 109 -1.39 -2.08 -3.22
C SER A 109 -2.52 -1.53 -2.38
N GLY A 110 -2.21 -1.18 -1.14
CA GLY A 110 -3.19 -0.56 -0.27
C GLY A 110 -2.56 0.17 0.90
N ILE A 111 -3.42 0.87 1.64
CA ILE A 111 -3.05 1.62 2.83
C ILE A 111 -4.21 1.65 3.82
N LEU A 112 -3.91 1.44 5.10
CA LEU A 112 -4.83 1.58 6.22
C LEU A 112 -4.37 2.73 7.11
N TYR A 113 -5.24 3.68 7.42
CA TYR A 113 -4.93 4.87 8.20
C TYR A 113 -5.36 4.74 9.66
N PHE A 114 -4.50 5.17 10.57
CA PHE A 114 -4.73 5.20 12.02
C PHE A 114 -4.89 6.62 12.57
N SER A 115 -4.83 7.62 11.71
CA SER A 115 -5.06 9.04 12.05
C SER A 115 -5.77 9.75 10.91
N GLU A 116 -6.41 10.87 11.23
CA GLU A 116 -7.00 11.77 10.24
C GLU A 116 -5.94 12.66 9.59
N SER A 117 -6.23 13.16 8.39
CA SER A 117 -5.39 14.15 7.73
C SER A 117 -6.19 15.01 6.75
N THR A 118 -5.92 16.31 6.78
CA THR A 118 -6.42 17.26 5.79
C THR A 118 -5.63 17.22 4.48
N THR A 119 -4.52 16.47 4.44
CA THR A 119 -3.72 16.25 3.23
C THR A 119 -4.07 14.89 2.63
N PRO A 120 -4.70 14.87 1.43
CA PRO A 120 -5.21 13.64 0.85
C PRO A 120 -4.11 12.74 0.26
N LEU A 121 -4.45 11.45 0.14
CA LEU A 121 -3.84 10.54 -0.82
C LEU A 121 -4.41 10.86 -2.20
N LYS A 122 -3.54 11.07 -3.17
CA LYS A 122 -3.92 11.49 -4.52
C LYS A 122 -3.60 10.42 -5.56
N PHE A 123 -4.51 10.27 -6.51
CA PHE A 123 -4.37 9.42 -7.70
C PHE A 123 -4.54 10.30 -8.95
N PRO A 124 -3.45 10.90 -9.48
CA PRO A 124 -3.53 11.87 -10.58
C PRO A 124 -4.22 11.31 -11.83
N ASP A 125 -3.92 10.05 -12.19
CA ASP A 125 -4.47 9.40 -13.38
C ASP A 125 -6.00 9.18 -13.31
N LEU A 126 -6.57 9.19 -12.10
CA LEU A 126 -8.01 9.07 -11.86
C LEU A 126 -8.67 10.41 -11.50
N ALA A 127 -7.88 11.48 -11.37
CA ALA A 127 -8.33 12.75 -10.81
C ALA A 127 -9.04 12.60 -9.46
N LEU A 128 -8.55 11.71 -8.59
CA LEU A 128 -9.19 11.32 -7.35
C LEU A 128 -8.31 11.64 -6.14
N GLU A 129 -8.95 12.08 -5.06
CA GLU A 129 -8.33 12.36 -3.77
C GLU A 129 -9.10 11.65 -2.65
N ILE A 130 -8.37 10.94 -1.78
CA ILE A 130 -8.91 10.29 -0.58
C ILE A 130 -8.40 11.06 0.64
N TYR A 131 -9.31 11.63 1.43
CA TYR A 131 -9.00 12.32 2.68
C TYR A 131 -9.01 11.30 3.83
N PRO A 132 -7.85 10.98 4.43
CA PRO A 132 -7.77 9.96 5.45
C PRO A 132 -8.60 10.29 6.69
N LYS A 133 -9.40 9.32 7.13
CA LYS A 133 -9.99 9.25 8.46
C LYS A 133 -9.44 8.03 9.17
N VAL A 134 -9.57 7.98 10.48
CA VAL A 134 -9.23 6.76 11.23
C VAL A 134 -10.02 5.57 10.66
N GLY A 135 -9.32 4.49 10.33
CA GLY A 135 -9.87 3.29 9.72
C GLY A 135 -10.05 3.35 8.21
N THR A 136 -9.75 4.47 7.54
CA THR A 136 -9.78 4.49 6.06
C THR A 136 -8.84 3.43 5.51
N LEU A 137 -9.40 2.47 4.77
CA LEU A 137 -8.69 1.47 3.98
C LEU A 137 -8.89 1.78 2.50
N ALA A 138 -7.82 2.05 1.79
CA ALA A 138 -7.82 2.19 0.33
C ALA A 138 -6.99 1.07 -0.29
N VAL A 139 -7.52 0.44 -1.36
CA VAL A 139 -6.88 -0.69 -2.06
C VAL A 139 -7.02 -0.47 -3.56
N TRP A 140 -5.93 -0.61 -4.30
CA TRP A 140 -5.90 -0.28 -5.73
C TRP A 140 -4.94 -1.16 -6.54
N SER A 141 -5.10 -1.14 -7.84
CA SER A 141 -4.16 -1.75 -8.79
C SER A 141 -2.79 -1.09 -8.67
N SER A 142 -1.75 -1.85 -8.36
CA SER A 142 -0.39 -1.34 -8.08
C SER A 142 0.24 -0.43 -9.13
N PRO A 143 -0.10 -0.52 -10.45
CA PRO A 143 0.40 0.42 -11.45
C PRO A 143 -0.15 1.85 -11.35
N LEU A 144 -1.21 2.09 -10.57
CA LEU A 144 -1.74 3.44 -10.38
C LEU A 144 -0.74 4.33 -9.64
N ILE A 145 -0.38 5.44 -10.27
CA ILE A 145 0.46 6.46 -9.64
C ILE A 145 -0.31 7.12 -8.50
N HIS A 146 0.31 7.18 -7.34
CA HIS A 146 -0.27 7.78 -6.16
C HIS A 146 0.80 8.42 -5.27
N GLY A 147 0.36 9.32 -4.38
CA GLY A 147 1.24 10.01 -3.46
C GLY A 147 0.48 10.94 -2.53
N THR A 148 1.20 11.49 -1.56
CA THR A 148 0.67 12.48 -0.61
C THR A 148 1.46 13.75 -0.74
N GLY A 149 0.80 14.89 -0.88
CA GLY A 149 1.47 16.19 -0.81
C GLY A 149 2.09 16.45 0.56
N TYR A 150 2.78 17.59 0.70
CA TYR A 150 3.35 18.00 1.97
C TYR A 150 2.28 18.10 3.05
N LEU A 151 2.51 17.41 4.15
CA LEU A 151 1.56 17.34 5.26
C LEU A 151 1.42 18.72 5.92
N LYS A 152 0.20 19.21 6.03
CA LYS A 152 -0.10 20.51 6.65
C LYS A 152 -0.09 20.44 8.17
N GLU A 153 -0.48 19.30 8.70
CA GLU A 153 -0.58 18.96 10.11
C GLU A 153 -0.05 17.54 10.32
N GLY A 154 0.35 17.18 11.52
CA GLY A 154 0.88 15.85 11.83
C GLY A 154 0.77 15.54 13.32
N PRO A 155 1.13 14.34 13.73
CA PRO A 155 1.61 13.23 12.89
C PRO A 155 0.48 12.49 12.17
N LYS A 156 0.78 11.94 10.98
CA LYS A 156 -0.08 11.02 10.23
C LYS A 156 0.49 9.61 10.29
N TYR A 157 -0.32 8.64 10.73
CA TYR A 157 0.04 7.23 10.84
C TYR A 157 -0.75 6.38 9.86
N ALA A 158 -0.06 5.48 9.19
CA ALA A 158 -0.66 4.51 8.28
C ALA A 158 0.20 3.25 8.18
N ILE A 159 -0.41 2.16 7.70
CA ILE A 159 0.30 0.96 7.23
C ILE A 159 -0.02 0.80 5.75
N ALA A 160 1.02 0.84 4.92
CA ALA A 160 0.93 0.52 3.49
C ALA A 160 1.33 -0.93 3.26
N PHE A 161 0.80 -1.54 2.19
CA PHE A 161 1.08 -2.93 1.86
C PHE A 161 1.05 -3.18 0.35
N ASN A 162 1.79 -4.20 -0.07
CA ASN A 162 1.80 -4.73 -1.43
C ASN A 162 1.48 -6.23 -1.41
N MET A 163 0.66 -6.66 -2.34
CA MET A 163 0.28 -8.05 -2.54
C MET A 163 0.69 -8.49 -3.94
N GLU A 164 1.28 -9.67 -4.03
CA GLU A 164 1.72 -10.29 -5.27
C GLU A 164 0.95 -11.59 -5.49
N GLU A 165 0.63 -11.87 -6.74
CA GLU A 165 0.08 -13.16 -7.11
C GLU A 165 1.19 -14.22 -6.98
N VAL A 166 0.99 -15.22 -6.13
CA VAL A 166 1.85 -16.41 -6.11
C VAL A 166 1.53 -17.20 -7.36
N LYS A 167 2.33 -17.05 -8.40
CA LYS A 167 2.30 -17.98 -9.52
C LYS A 167 2.81 -19.33 -9.01
N PRO A 168 2.01 -20.40 -9.05
CA PRO A 168 2.52 -21.72 -8.76
C PRO A 168 3.65 -22.01 -9.75
N TRP A 169 4.86 -22.18 -9.26
CA TRP A 169 5.98 -22.69 -10.04
C TRP A 169 5.64 -24.12 -10.42
N GLY A 170 5.38 -24.37 -11.67
CA GLY A 170 5.37 -25.76 -12.18
C GLY A 170 4.07 -26.26 -12.81
N ASN A 171 3.34 -25.49 -13.57
CA ASN A 171 2.50 -26.03 -14.62
C ASN A 171 3.07 -25.54 -15.95
N ASN A 172 4.08 -26.26 -16.42
CA ASN A 172 4.43 -26.32 -17.83
C ASN A 172 3.45 -27.34 -18.44
N ASP A 173 2.33 -26.86 -18.98
CA ASP A 173 1.56 -27.54 -19.99
C ASP A 173 1.60 -26.73 -21.29
#